data_f0529b36217307b0d7864d5565a0ffda
#
_entry.id   f0529b36217307b0d7864d5565a0ffda
#
_cell.length_a   1.000
_cell.length_b   1.000
_cell.length_c   1.000
_cell.angle_alpha   90.00
_cell.angle_beta   90.00
_cell.angle_gamma   90.00
#
_symmetry.space_group_name_H-M   'P 1'
#
loop_
_entity.id
_entity.type
_entity.pdbx_description
1 polymer ?
#
loop_
_entity_poly.entity_id
_entity_poly.type
_entity_poly.pdbx_seq_one_letter_code
_entity_poly.pdbx_strand_id
1 'polypeptide(L)'
;MKTLKNKNNPLWILCSIVLFFLLLSCLYEPLLSKVLTIRVEKTIVNGEVKYPPFTPLEVLPFGTDIIGFTIFAKIIQGFKYTFFIGLLLSIAQILSSLFINMLTLHKLGSKFLLPIFSYFDKLFTLIPKPFLLLLLIGPYSNALLFNTDNVQPSANLKFVIIQLFVLFLVGLPNLVKLYHSELSVLFKQDFALASQTLGSSKFRM
;
A
#
# COMPACT_ATOMS: atom_id res chain seq x y z
N MET A 1 -39.38 11.53 13.74
CA MET A 1 -38.30 12.25 13.07
C MET A 1 -37.13 12.34 14.04
N LYS A 2 -36.16 11.40 13.95
CA LYS A 2 -34.96 11.47 14.75
C LYS A 2 -33.96 12.38 14.01
N THR A 3 -33.64 13.50 14.61
CA THR A 3 -32.57 14.41 14.18
C THR A 3 -31.28 13.62 14.02
N LEU A 4 -30.80 13.50 12.80
CA LEU A 4 -29.45 13.05 12.49
C LEU A 4 -28.48 14.07 13.11
N LYS A 5 -28.07 13.79 14.34
CA LYS A 5 -27.02 14.52 15.03
C LYS A 5 -25.76 14.37 14.15
N ASN A 6 -25.36 15.47 13.56
CA ASN A 6 -24.18 15.61 12.72
C ASN A 6 -22.94 15.28 13.57
N LYS A 7 -22.67 13.98 13.71
CA LYS A 7 -21.45 13.48 14.32
C LYS A 7 -20.38 13.67 13.24
N ASN A 8 -19.55 14.70 13.36
CA ASN A 8 -18.41 14.91 12.48
C ASN A 8 -17.69 13.56 12.32
N ASN A 9 -17.97 12.88 11.23
CA ASN A 9 -17.43 11.55 11.01
C ASN A 9 -15.90 11.69 10.94
N PRO A 10 -15.14 11.03 11.83
CA PRO A 10 -13.67 11.12 11.83
C PRO A 10 -13.05 10.75 10.47
N LEU A 11 -13.82 10.04 9.64
CA LEU A 11 -13.44 9.71 8.26
C LEU A 11 -13.21 10.95 7.39
N TRP A 12 -14.05 11.99 7.50
CA TRP A 12 -13.85 13.22 6.71
C TRP A 12 -12.57 13.95 7.08
N ILE A 13 -12.23 13.96 8.37
CA ILE A 13 -10.99 14.56 8.87
C ILE A 13 -9.79 13.79 8.34
N LEU A 14 -9.80 12.46 8.42
CA LEU A 14 -8.75 11.60 7.88
C LEU A 14 -8.58 11.79 6.37
N CYS A 15 -9.68 11.77 5.60
CA CYS A 15 -9.64 12.00 4.16
C CYS A 15 -9.05 13.38 3.82
N SER A 16 -9.42 14.42 4.57
CA SER A 16 -8.90 15.77 4.35
C SER A 16 -7.40 15.86 4.65
N ILE A 17 -6.91 15.20 5.70
CA ILE A 17 -5.48 15.12 6.03
C ILE A 17 -4.71 14.40 4.92
N VAL A 18 -5.17 13.24 4.47
CA VAL A 18 -4.53 12.48 3.40
C VAL A 18 -4.49 13.30 2.12
N LEU A 19 -5.60 13.94 1.76
CA LEU A 19 -5.69 14.78 0.56
C LEU A 19 -4.76 16.00 0.66
N PHE A 20 -4.65 16.62 1.84
CA PHE A 20 -3.71 17.71 2.09
C PHE A 20 -2.25 17.29 1.87
N PHE A 21 -1.83 16.15 2.46
CA PHE A 21 -0.49 15.63 2.27
C PHE A 21 -0.21 15.22 0.82
N LEU A 22 -1.22 14.71 0.13
CA LEU A 22 -1.12 14.34 -1.28
C LEU A 22 -0.92 15.57 -2.17
N LEU A 23 -1.71 16.63 -1.96
CA LEU A 23 -1.55 17.91 -2.65
C LEU A 23 -0.18 18.52 -2.38
N LEU A 24 0.24 18.55 -1.11
CA LEU A 24 1.54 19.06 -0.71
C LEU A 24 2.67 18.26 -1.39
N SER A 25 2.55 16.97 -1.49
CA SER A 25 3.52 16.08 -2.15
C SER A 25 3.57 16.29 -3.68
N CYS A 26 2.42 16.51 -4.32
CA CYS A 26 2.36 16.82 -5.76
C CYS A 26 2.92 18.20 -6.08
N LEU A 27 2.70 19.19 -5.20
CA LEU A 27 3.21 20.55 -5.34
C LEU A 27 4.69 20.70 -4.94
N TYR A 28 5.25 19.69 -4.29
CA TYR A 28 6.63 19.76 -3.80
C TYR A 28 7.65 19.95 -4.93
N GLU A 29 7.57 19.16 -6.00
CA GLU A 29 8.52 19.27 -7.11
C GLU A 29 8.49 20.63 -7.82
N PRO A 30 7.31 21.16 -8.25
CA PRO A 30 7.26 22.40 -9.00
C PRO A 30 7.50 23.67 -8.15
N LEU A 31 7.10 23.68 -6.88
CA LEU A 31 7.07 24.89 -6.07
C LEU A 31 8.02 24.86 -4.87
N LEU A 32 8.04 23.74 -4.14
CA LEU A 32 8.74 23.64 -2.86
C LEU A 32 10.19 23.17 -2.98
N SER A 33 10.55 22.46 -4.04
CA SER A 33 11.93 21.99 -4.24
C SER A 33 12.96 23.12 -4.35
N LYS A 34 12.52 24.31 -4.78
CA LYS A 34 13.36 25.53 -4.85
C LYS A 34 13.54 26.20 -3.50
N VAL A 35 12.61 26.00 -2.56
CA VAL A 35 12.58 26.65 -1.24
C VAL A 35 13.14 25.72 -0.15
N LEU A 36 12.83 24.44 -0.24
CA LEU A 36 13.29 23.43 0.73
C LEU A 36 14.50 22.70 0.15
N THR A 37 15.65 22.97 0.71
CA THR A 37 16.88 22.24 0.35
C THR A 37 16.73 20.76 0.67
N ILE A 38 16.89 19.93 -0.36
CA ILE A 38 16.77 18.46 -0.21
C ILE A 38 17.97 17.92 0.58
N ARG A 39 19.14 18.53 0.41
CA ARG A 39 20.39 18.10 1.05
C ARG A 39 21.13 19.30 1.62
N VAL A 40 21.46 19.20 2.89
CA VAL A 40 22.27 20.18 3.63
C VAL A 40 23.61 19.56 3.93
N GLU A 41 24.65 20.01 3.28
CA GLU A 41 26.00 19.45 3.46
C GLU A 41 26.73 20.03 4.68
N LYS A 42 26.48 21.29 4.99
CA LYS A 42 27.07 22.00 6.14
C LYS A 42 26.17 23.15 6.55
N THR A 43 26.11 23.44 7.84
CA THR A 43 25.46 24.65 8.40
C THR A 43 26.40 25.30 9.42
N ILE A 44 26.22 26.61 9.60
CA ILE A 44 26.94 27.34 10.64
C ILE A 44 26.02 27.43 11.86
N VAL A 45 26.42 26.78 12.94
CA VAL A 45 25.69 26.80 14.22
C VAL A 45 26.61 27.40 15.26
N ASN A 46 26.20 28.49 15.88
CA ASN A 46 26.98 29.25 16.89
C ASN A 46 28.38 29.66 16.42
N GLY A 47 28.57 29.96 15.11
CA GLY A 47 29.84 30.35 14.56
C GLY A 47 30.78 29.20 14.14
N GLU A 48 30.39 27.97 14.40
CA GLU A 48 31.13 26.76 13.98
C GLU A 48 30.48 26.09 12.80
N VAL A 49 31.29 25.54 11.89
CA VAL A 49 30.79 24.72 10.75
C VAL A 49 30.49 23.33 11.25
N LYS A 50 29.21 22.95 11.21
CA LYS A 50 28.72 21.64 11.60
C LYS A 50 28.34 20.83 10.37
N TYR A 51 28.55 19.49 10.46
CA TYR A 51 28.20 18.52 9.44
C TYR A 51 27.00 17.66 9.88
N PRO A 52 26.26 17.03 8.95
CA PRO A 52 25.14 16.16 9.30
C PRO A 52 25.55 15.03 10.27
N PRO A 53 24.63 14.53 11.11
CA PRO A 53 23.20 14.84 11.15
C PRO A 53 22.87 16.12 11.93
N PHE A 54 21.87 16.87 11.44
CA PHE A 54 21.38 18.08 12.10
C PHE A 54 20.10 17.80 12.89
N THR A 55 19.98 18.45 14.06
CA THR A 55 18.78 18.36 14.89
C THR A 55 17.61 19.13 14.28
N PRO A 56 16.35 18.87 14.70
CA PRO A 56 15.18 19.63 14.24
C PRO A 56 15.26 21.13 14.51
N LEU A 57 16.04 21.56 15.51
CA LEU A 57 16.24 22.99 15.82
C LEU A 57 17.25 23.66 14.89
N GLU A 58 18.18 22.89 14.33
CA GLU A 58 19.20 23.40 13.41
C GLU A 58 18.69 23.43 11.96
N VAL A 59 17.86 22.46 11.58
CA VAL A 59 17.22 22.40 10.26
C VAL A 59 15.74 22.02 10.43
N LEU A 60 14.89 23.01 10.27
CA LEU A 60 13.44 22.85 10.42
C LEU A 60 12.81 22.08 9.25
N PRO A 61 11.72 21.30 9.47
CA PRO A 61 11.06 21.06 10.76
C PRO A 61 11.57 19.79 11.49
N PHE A 62 12.24 18.85 10.83
CA PHE A 62 12.58 17.53 11.39
C PHE A 62 14.06 17.20 11.35
N GLY A 63 14.92 18.16 11.03
CA GLY A 63 16.35 17.92 10.90
C GLY A 63 16.73 17.12 9.65
N THR A 64 17.93 16.52 9.68
CA THR A 64 18.45 15.73 8.56
C THR A 64 18.88 14.34 9.00
N ASP A 65 19.03 13.46 8.03
CA ASP A 65 19.66 12.15 8.22
C ASP A 65 21.22 12.27 8.25
N ILE A 66 21.87 11.14 8.41
CA ILE A 66 23.34 11.02 8.49
C ILE A 66 24.03 11.55 7.21
N ILE A 67 23.35 11.50 6.06
CA ILE A 67 23.90 11.91 4.75
C ILE A 67 23.56 13.39 4.44
N GLY A 68 22.77 14.05 5.33
CA GLY A 68 22.36 15.44 5.19
C GLY A 68 21.04 15.65 4.44
N PHE A 69 20.29 14.61 4.09
CA PHE A 69 18.97 14.77 3.49
C PHE A 69 17.94 15.21 4.53
N THR A 70 17.16 16.23 4.22
CA THR A 70 16.09 16.71 5.10
C THR A 70 14.99 15.65 5.20
N ILE A 71 14.66 15.26 6.44
CA ILE A 71 13.65 14.22 6.70
C ILE A 71 12.29 14.64 6.16
N PHE A 72 11.93 15.93 6.30
CA PHE A 72 10.69 16.48 5.78
C PHE A 72 10.55 16.32 4.27
N ALA A 73 11.61 16.66 3.50
CA ALA A 73 11.61 16.49 2.05
C ALA A 73 11.43 15.04 1.63
N LYS A 74 12.10 14.10 2.30
CA LYS A 74 11.94 12.65 2.05
C LYS A 74 10.52 12.16 2.30
N ILE A 75 9.89 12.60 3.39
CA ILE A 75 8.51 12.21 3.71
C ILE A 75 7.57 12.71 2.63
N ILE A 76 7.66 13.99 2.26
CA ILE A 76 6.77 14.58 1.26
C ILE A 76 6.98 13.93 -0.13
N GLN A 77 8.22 13.77 -0.57
CA GLN A 77 8.50 13.11 -1.85
C GLN A 77 8.03 11.65 -1.87
N GLY A 78 8.27 10.89 -0.77
CA GLY A 78 7.90 9.49 -0.68
C GLY A 78 6.39 9.29 -0.63
N PHE A 79 5.64 10.24 -0.08
CA PHE A 79 4.20 10.08 0.15
C PHE A 79 3.42 9.84 -1.14
N LYS A 80 3.66 10.63 -2.21
CA LYS A 80 2.97 10.45 -3.50
C LYS A 80 3.21 9.07 -4.10
N TYR A 81 4.46 8.60 -4.09
CA TYR A 81 4.80 7.29 -4.64
C TYR A 81 4.14 6.16 -3.85
N THR A 82 4.24 6.22 -2.52
CA THR A 82 3.62 5.23 -1.63
C THR A 82 2.09 5.20 -1.81
N PHE A 83 1.46 6.37 -1.92
CA PHE A 83 0.01 6.48 -2.10
C PHE A 83 -0.44 5.90 -3.45
N PHE A 84 0.17 6.32 -4.56
CA PHE A 84 -0.22 5.84 -5.89
C PHE A 84 0.07 4.37 -6.10
N ILE A 85 1.23 3.89 -5.62
CA ILE A 85 1.58 2.47 -5.70
C ILE A 85 0.61 1.64 -4.85
N GLY A 86 0.31 2.07 -3.63
CA GLY A 86 -0.63 1.39 -2.75
C GLY A 86 -2.05 1.35 -3.33
N LEU A 87 -2.50 2.44 -3.93
CA LEU A 87 -3.80 2.52 -4.59
C LEU A 87 -3.88 1.58 -5.80
N LEU A 88 -2.87 1.60 -6.66
CA LEU A 88 -2.81 0.74 -7.85
C LEU A 88 -2.76 -0.75 -7.44
N LEU A 89 -1.96 -1.08 -6.43
CA LEU A 89 -1.85 -2.43 -5.90
C LEU A 89 -3.19 -2.90 -5.31
N SER A 90 -3.88 -2.04 -4.54
CA SER A 90 -5.19 -2.34 -3.95
C SER A 90 -6.25 -2.58 -5.03
N ILE A 91 -6.31 -1.75 -6.06
CA ILE A 91 -7.23 -1.94 -7.19
C ILE A 91 -6.93 -3.28 -7.89
N ALA A 92 -5.67 -3.57 -8.18
CA ALA A 92 -5.28 -4.82 -8.81
C ALA A 92 -5.67 -6.05 -7.96
N GLN A 93 -5.48 -5.99 -6.65
CA GLN A 93 -5.88 -7.06 -5.72
C GLN A 93 -7.40 -7.24 -5.67
N ILE A 94 -8.16 -6.15 -5.61
CA ILE A 94 -9.64 -6.19 -5.60
C ILE A 94 -10.15 -6.82 -6.90
N LEU A 95 -9.72 -6.34 -8.05
CA LEU A 95 -10.14 -6.87 -9.35
C LEU A 95 -9.78 -8.35 -9.51
N SER A 96 -8.56 -8.72 -9.14
CA SER A 96 -8.12 -10.12 -9.21
C SER A 96 -8.90 -11.02 -8.26
N SER A 97 -9.18 -10.56 -7.04
CA SER A 97 -9.95 -11.34 -6.07
C SER A 97 -11.42 -11.51 -6.50
N LEU A 98 -12.03 -10.48 -7.08
CA LEU A 98 -13.38 -10.58 -7.66
C LEU A 98 -13.42 -11.56 -8.83
N PHE A 99 -12.43 -11.48 -9.73
CA PHE A 99 -12.32 -12.41 -10.86
C PHE A 99 -12.16 -13.86 -10.39
N ILE A 100 -11.30 -14.11 -9.41
CA ILE A 100 -11.13 -15.45 -8.82
C ILE A 100 -12.44 -15.92 -8.19
N ASN A 101 -13.15 -15.06 -7.46
CA ASN A 101 -14.44 -15.41 -6.86
C ASN A 101 -15.51 -15.72 -7.91
N MET A 102 -15.53 -15.01 -9.04
CA MET A 102 -16.40 -15.38 -10.17
C MET A 102 -16.10 -16.79 -10.67
N LEU A 103 -14.83 -17.17 -10.80
CA LEU A 103 -14.44 -18.53 -11.17
C LEU A 103 -14.87 -19.56 -10.13
N THR A 104 -14.89 -19.21 -8.84
CA THR A 104 -15.34 -20.10 -7.76
C THR A 104 -16.85 -20.34 -7.74
N LEU A 105 -17.66 -19.53 -8.44
CA LEU A 105 -19.09 -19.79 -8.61
C LEU A 105 -19.35 -21.06 -9.45
N HIS A 106 -18.40 -21.47 -10.27
CA HIS A 106 -18.44 -22.78 -10.93
C HIS A 106 -18.01 -23.90 -9.95
N LYS A 107 -18.68 -25.06 -10.04
CA LYS A 107 -18.41 -26.21 -9.15
C LYS A 107 -16.94 -26.65 -9.13
N LEU A 108 -16.26 -26.59 -10.27
CA LEU A 108 -14.82 -26.89 -10.39
C LEU A 108 -13.95 -25.87 -9.66
N GLY A 109 -14.22 -24.58 -9.83
CA GLY A 109 -13.46 -23.50 -9.18
C GLY A 109 -13.60 -23.54 -7.66
N SER A 110 -14.81 -23.76 -7.12
CA SER A 110 -15.01 -23.85 -5.67
C SER A 110 -14.27 -25.03 -5.04
N LYS A 111 -14.15 -26.14 -5.77
CA LYS A 111 -13.50 -27.37 -5.26
C LYS A 111 -11.97 -27.25 -5.20
N PHE A 112 -11.35 -26.56 -6.14
CA PHE A 112 -9.87 -26.47 -6.24
C PHE A 112 -9.30 -25.14 -5.79
N LEU A 113 -9.83 -24.02 -6.26
CA LEU A 113 -9.26 -22.69 -5.99
C LEU A 113 -9.45 -22.28 -4.53
N LEU A 114 -10.63 -22.46 -3.98
CA LEU A 114 -10.97 -22.00 -2.65
C LEU A 114 -10.11 -22.65 -1.54
N PRO A 115 -9.88 -23.97 -1.49
CA PRO A 115 -9.00 -24.57 -0.50
C PRO A 115 -7.54 -24.11 -0.66
N ILE A 116 -7.05 -23.89 -1.90
CA ILE A 116 -5.70 -23.37 -2.14
C ILE A 116 -5.55 -21.98 -1.52
N PHE A 117 -6.43 -21.05 -1.84
CA PHE A 117 -6.38 -19.70 -1.26
C PHE A 117 -6.59 -19.70 0.26
N SER A 118 -7.46 -20.57 0.78
CA SER A 118 -7.67 -20.74 2.21
C SER A 118 -6.42 -21.28 2.93
N TYR A 119 -5.67 -22.17 2.29
CA TYR A 119 -4.41 -22.68 2.82
C TYR A 119 -3.33 -21.57 2.88
N PHE A 120 -3.16 -20.82 1.79
CA PHE A 120 -2.22 -19.69 1.75
C PHE A 120 -2.60 -18.59 2.73
N ASP A 121 -3.89 -18.28 2.89
CA ASP A 121 -4.36 -17.32 3.89
C ASP A 121 -3.97 -17.75 5.31
N LYS A 122 -4.15 -19.03 5.65
CA LYS A 122 -3.73 -19.57 6.94
C LYS A 122 -2.22 -19.45 7.15
N LEU A 123 -1.41 -19.81 6.14
CA LEU A 123 0.04 -19.69 6.20
C LEU A 123 0.47 -18.23 6.43
N PHE A 124 -0.10 -17.29 5.68
CA PHE A 124 0.24 -15.87 5.80
C PHE A 124 -0.34 -15.20 7.04
N THR A 125 -1.29 -15.85 7.72
CA THR A 125 -1.82 -15.37 9.01
C THR A 125 -0.99 -15.83 10.19
N LEU A 126 -0.31 -16.98 10.08
CA LEU A 126 0.59 -17.49 11.14
C LEU A 126 1.82 -16.60 11.33
N ILE A 127 2.30 -15.97 10.27
CA ILE A 127 3.49 -15.11 10.29
C ILE A 127 3.02 -13.65 10.15
N PRO A 128 3.49 -12.72 11.01
CA PRO A 128 3.19 -11.30 10.82
C PRO A 128 3.57 -10.85 9.42
N LYS A 129 2.62 -10.29 8.66
CA LYS A 129 2.82 -9.89 7.25
C LYS A 129 4.08 -9.04 7.03
N PRO A 130 4.42 -8.04 7.89
CA PRO A 130 5.65 -7.27 7.72
C PRO A 130 6.92 -8.14 7.80
N PHE A 131 6.93 -9.14 8.69
CA PHE A 131 8.07 -10.06 8.82
C PHE A 131 8.21 -10.97 7.61
N LEU A 132 7.10 -11.50 7.11
CA LEU A 132 7.07 -12.32 5.90
C LEU A 132 7.56 -11.53 4.67
N LEU A 133 7.15 -10.26 4.55
CA LEU A 133 7.62 -9.38 3.48
C LEU A 133 9.13 -9.12 3.58
N LEU A 134 9.62 -8.86 4.79
CA LEU A 134 11.05 -8.65 5.03
C LEU A 134 11.87 -9.91 4.68
N LEU A 135 11.36 -11.09 5.02
CA LEU A 135 12.01 -12.36 4.73
C LEU A 135 12.06 -12.65 3.23
N LEU A 136 11.00 -12.33 2.48
CA LEU A 136 10.95 -12.55 1.03
C LEU A 136 11.75 -11.51 0.24
N ILE A 137 11.75 -10.26 0.68
CA ILE A 137 12.39 -9.14 -0.03
C ILE A 137 13.83 -8.91 0.45
N GLY A 138 14.13 -9.21 1.72
CA GLY A 138 15.42 -8.95 2.35
C GLY A 138 16.63 -9.55 1.63
N PRO A 139 16.64 -10.85 1.29
CA PRO A 139 17.76 -11.46 0.57
C PRO A 139 18.02 -10.82 -0.79
N TYR A 140 16.94 -10.41 -1.48
CA TYR A 140 17.03 -9.76 -2.78
C TYR A 140 17.55 -8.32 -2.68
N SER A 141 17.14 -7.58 -1.66
CA SER A 141 17.66 -6.22 -1.40
C SER A 141 19.15 -6.25 -1.06
N ASN A 142 19.60 -7.20 -0.26
CA ASN A 142 21.00 -7.37 0.09
C ASN A 142 21.85 -7.71 -1.15
N ALA A 143 21.38 -8.61 -2.01
CA ALA A 143 22.08 -8.95 -3.25
C ALA A 143 22.29 -7.74 -4.18
N LEU A 144 21.36 -6.78 -4.19
CA LEU A 144 21.50 -5.53 -4.94
C LEU A 144 22.46 -4.53 -4.28
N LEU A 145 22.49 -4.48 -2.94
CA LEU A 145 23.38 -3.59 -2.20
C LEU A 145 24.85 -4.02 -2.29
N PHE A 146 25.11 -5.32 -2.36
CA PHE A 146 26.48 -5.86 -2.45
C PHE A 146 27.05 -5.85 -3.87
N ASN A 147 26.24 -5.77 -4.91
CA ASN A 147 26.68 -5.60 -6.31
C ASN A 147 26.81 -4.12 -6.69
N THR A 148 27.57 -3.36 -5.90
CA THR A 148 27.67 -1.90 -6.03
C THR A 148 28.43 -1.40 -7.26
N ASP A 149 29.14 -2.26 -7.98
CA ASP A 149 29.99 -1.81 -9.09
C ASP A 149 29.23 -1.47 -10.38
N ASN A 150 27.93 -1.83 -10.47
CA ASN A 150 27.08 -1.51 -11.61
C ASN A 150 25.61 -1.32 -11.18
N VAL A 151 25.30 -0.31 -10.39
CA VAL A 151 23.91 0.07 -10.07
C VAL A 151 23.26 0.69 -11.32
N GLN A 152 22.82 -0.16 -12.24
CA GLN A 152 22.04 0.30 -13.38
C GLN A 152 20.61 0.70 -12.91
N PRO A 153 20.04 1.79 -13.44
CA PRO A 153 18.65 2.20 -13.15
C PRO A 153 17.63 1.08 -13.40
N SER A 154 17.93 0.19 -14.35
CA SER A 154 17.11 -0.99 -14.66
C SER A 154 17.07 -2.04 -13.52
N ALA A 155 18.11 -2.12 -12.70
CA ALA A 155 18.13 -3.03 -11.54
C ALA A 155 17.15 -2.56 -10.46
N ASN A 156 17.05 -1.25 -10.25
CA ASN A 156 16.10 -0.66 -9.31
C ASN A 156 14.63 -0.90 -9.73
N LEU A 157 14.34 -0.83 -11.02
CA LEU A 157 12.99 -1.09 -11.54
C LEU A 157 12.57 -2.55 -11.37
N LYS A 158 13.47 -3.50 -11.66
CA LYS A 158 13.24 -4.94 -11.46
C LYS A 158 12.96 -5.24 -9.97
N PHE A 159 13.71 -4.63 -9.08
CA PHE A 159 13.51 -4.77 -7.64
C PHE A 159 12.12 -4.30 -7.20
N VAL A 160 11.70 -3.12 -7.65
CA VAL A 160 10.38 -2.56 -7.34
C VAL A 160 9.27 -3.47 -7.87
N ILE A 161 9.40 -4.00 -9.08
CA ILE A 161 8.40 -4.92 -9.65
C ILE A 161 8.29 -6.20 -8.84
N ILE A 162 9.41 -6.81 -8.44
CA ILE A 162 9.40 -8.01 -7.60
C ILE A 162 8.75 -7.73 -6.25
N GLN A 163 9.09 -6.60 -5.63
CA GLN A 163 8.50 -6.17 -4.36
C GLN A 163 6.98 -6.00 -4.47
N LEU A 164 6.50 -5.34 -5.52
CA LEU A 164 5.06 -5.17 -5.77
C LEU A 164 4.37 -6.50 -6.02
N PHE A 165 5.00 -7.40 -6.76
CA PHE A 165 4.47 -8.74 -7.02
C PHE A 165 4.35 -9.58 -5.74
N VAL A 166 5.36 -9.54 -4.86
CA VAL A 166 5.31 -10.22 -3.56
C VAL A 166 4.19 -9.65 -2.68
N LEU A 167 4.06 -8.31 -2.61
CA LEU A 167 2.98 -7.64 -1.89
C LEU A 167 1.60 -8.03 -2.44
N PHE A 168 1.48 -8.12 -3.77
CA PHE A 168 0.27 -8.56 -4.43
C PHE A 168 -0.11 -9.99 -4.02
N LEU A 169 0.83 -10.92 -4.11
CA LEU A 169 0.60 -12.32 -3.77
C LEU A 169 0.25 -12.55 -2.30
N VAL A 170 0.90 -11.85 -1.38
CA VAL A 170 0.64 -11.99 0.06
C VAL A 170 -0.72 -11.44 0.47
N GLY A 171 -1.19 -10.38 -0.20
CA GLY A 171 -2.49 -9.77 0.11
C GLY A 171 -3.69 -10.49 -0.50
N LEU A 172 -3.49 -11.13 -1.65
CA LEU A 172 -4.56 -11.68 -2.47
C LEU A 172 -5.38 -12.80 -1.78
N PRO A 173 -4.80 -13.80 -1.08
CA PRO A 173 -5.57 -14.88 -0.47
C PRO A 173 -6.60 -14.41 0.55
N ASN A 174 -6.23 -13.46 1.39
CA ASN A 174 -7.14 -12.88 2.38
C ASN A 174 -8.35 -12.20 1.73
N LEU A 175 -8.14 -11.42 0.66
CA LEU A 175 -9.22 -10.77 -0.08
C LEU A 175 -10.13 -11.77 -0.79
N VAL A 176 -9.57 -12.81 -1.40
CA VAL A 176 -10.37 -13.88 -2.04
C VAL A 176 -11.31 -14.54 -1.02
N LYS A 177 -10.80 -14.85 0.16
CA LYS A 177 -11.59 -15.46 1.23
C LYS A 177 -12.66 -14.50 1.78
N LEU A 178 -12.30 -13.22 1.98
CA LEU A 178 -13.22 -12.21 2.44
C LEU A 178 -14.40 -12.04 1.47
N TYR A 179 -14.13 -11.82 0.20
CA TYR A 179 -15.18 -11.68 -0.81
C TYR A 179 -16.01 -12.94 -1.00
N HIS A 180 -15.38 -14.12 -0.88
CA HIS A 180 -16.13 -15.38 -0.92
C HIS A 180 -17.13 -15.50 0.22
N SER A 181 -16.73 -15.13 1.45
CA SER A 181 -17.64 -15.13 2.60
C SER A 181 -18.80 -14.16 2.42
N GLU A 182 -18.54 -12.93 1.97
CA GLU A 182 -19.55 -11.92 1.71
C GLU A 182 -20.53 -12.35 0.61
N LEU A 183 -20.03 -12.86 -0.51
CA LEU A 183 -20.87 -13.40 -1.59
C LEU A 183 -21.75 -14.56 -1.10
N SER A 184 -21.20 -15.44 -0.26
CA SER A 184 -21.98 -16.54 0.31
C SER A 184 -23.15 -16.10 1.20
N VAL A 185 -22.97 -14.98 1.90
CA VAL A 185 -24.03 -14.35 2.71
C VAL A 185 -25.09 -13.72 1.80
N LEU A 186 -24.65 -12.97 0.78
CA LEU A 186 -25.56 -12.34 -0.18
C LEU A 186 -26.44 -13.34 -0.92
N PHE A 187 -25.90 -14.49 -1.33
CA PHE A 187 -26.67 -15.53 -2.01
C PHE A 187 -27.71 -16.24 -1.11
N LYS A 188 -27.64 -16.08 0.20
CA LYS A 188 -28.62 -16.63 1.15
C LYS A 188 -29.75 -15.63 1.50
N GLN A 189 -29.68 -14.41 1.03
CA GLN A 189 -30.71 -13.40 1.27
C GLN A 189 -31.96 -13.66 0.43
N ASP A 190 -33.11 -13.23 0.93
CA ASP A 190 -34.43 -13.50 0.33
C ASP A 190 -34.56 -13.03 -1.12
N PHE A 191 -33.96 -11.88 -1.46
CA PHE A 191 -33.98 -11.38 -2.83
C PHE A 191 -33.19 -12.28 -3.81
N ALA A 192 -32.08 -12.85 -3.35
CA ALA A 192 -31.30 -13.77 -4.16
C ALA A 192 -32.03 -15.11 -4.35
N LEU A 193 -32.66 -15.62 -3.30
CA LEU A 193 -33.52 -16.81 -3.37
C LEU A 193 -34.70 -16.59 -4.31
N ALA A 194 -35.40 -15.45 -4.19
CA ALA A 194 -36.48 -15.08 -5.10
C ALA A 194 -36.04 -15.00 -6.57
N SER A 195 -34.87 -14.43 -6.83
CA SER A 195 -34.28 -14.39 -8.18
C SER A 195 -33.94 -15.77 -8.73
N GLN A 196 -33.46 -16.69 -7.88
CA GLN A 196 -33.20 -18.08 -8.28
C GLN A 196 -34.48 -18.84 -8.61
N THR A 197 -35.57 -18.64 -7.86
CA THR A 197 -36.86 -19.26 -8.18
C THR A 197 -37.46 -18.78 -9.49
N LEU A 198 -37.12 -17.55 -9.90
CA LEU A 198 -37.46 -16.99 -11.23
C LEU A 198 -36.52 -17.46 -12.36
N GLY A 199 -35.58 -18.37 -12.07
CA GLY A 199 -34.70 -18.99 -13.07
C GLY A 199 -33.44 -18.22 -13.40
N SER A 200 -33.06 -17.20 -12.62
CA SER A 200 -31.79 -16.53 -12.85
C SER A 200 -30.59 -17.41 -12.42
N SER A 201 -29.53 -17.38 -13.23
CA SER A 201 -28.29 -18.06 -12.88
C SER A 201 -27.49 -17.24 -11.87
N LYS A 202 -26.63 -17.92 -11.08
CA LYS A 202 -25.74 -17.27 -10.09
C LYS A 202 -24.84 -16.18 -10.68
N PHE A 203 -24.57 -16.21 -12.00
CA PHE A 203 -23.81 -15.19 -12.71
C PHE A 203 -24.61 -13.95 -13.09
N ARG A 204 -25.94 -14.04 -13.10
CA ARG A 204 -26.81 -12.93 -13.49
C ARG A 204 -27.32 -12.16 -12.28
N MET A 205 -27.14 -12.66 -11.10
CA MET A 205 -27.40 -12.00 -9.82
C MET A 205 -26.20 -11.15 -9.41
#